data_63902c6e7e4f6d721086572eb1c71eae
#
_entry.id   63902c6e7e4f6d721086572eb1c71eae
#
_cell.length_a   1.000
_cell.length_b   1.000
_cell.length_c   1.000
_cell.angle_alpha   90.00
_cell.angle_beta   90.00
_cell.angle_gamma   90.00
#
_symmetry.space_group_name_H-M   'P 1'
#
loop_
_entity.id
_entity.type
_entity.pdbx_description
1 polymer ?
#
loop_
_entity_poly.entity_id
_entity_poly.type
_entity_poly.pdbx_seq_one_letter_code
_entity_poly.pdbx_strand_id
1 'polypeptide(L)'
;EKPVKSSEPTAGWRLTMKDIPEKDRPYEKCEREGVGALTDAELLAILIRTGNRQESALSLATRILAQAQPPGILGLLHLTLPELMEQKGIGRVKGIELLCVGELSQRIWRTLTLSEAPAFTAPEAIAAFYMEEMRHKEQEEMHLMILNTKQKLIRDILLFRGTFNHSPA
;
A
#
# COMPACT_ATOMS: atom_id res chain seq x y z
N GLU A 1 -10.50 -6.59 60.46
CA GLU A 1 -10.61 -5.82 59.22
C GLU A 1 -9.52 -6.31 58.26
N LYS A 2 -9.91 -7.02 57.20
CA LYS A 2 -8.96 -7.50 56.17
C LYS A 2 -8.90 -6.47 55.04
N PRO A 3 -7.72 -6.09 54.53
CA PRO A 3 -7.61 -5.16 53.44
C PRO A 3 -8.13 -5.80 52.13
N VAL A 4 -8.98 -5.05 51.43
CA VAL A 4 -9.48 -5.35 50.11
C VAL A 4 -8.31 -5.29 49.13
N LYS A 5 -8.00 -6.43 48.50
CA LYS A 5 -7.03 -6.50 47.40
C LYS A 5 -7.62 -5.70 46.24
N SER A 6 -6.97 -4.59 45.89
CA SER A 6 -7.17 -3.87 44.63
C SER A 6 -6.86 -4.82 43.47
N SER A 7 -7.87 -5.13 42.68
CA SER A 7 -7.73 -5.87 41.44
C SER A 7 -6.96 -5.01 40.42
N GLU A 8 -5.77 -5.46 40.07
CA GLU A 8 -5.04 -4.93 38.93
C GLU A 8 -5.89 -5.02 37.64
N PRO A 9 -5.81 -4.02 36.76
CA PRO A 9 -6.55 -4.09 35.49
C PRO A 9 -6.00 -5.24 34.65
N THR A 10 -6.86 -6.22 34.45
CA THR A 10 -6.68 -7.41 33.67
C THR A 10 -6.16 -7.13 32.27
N ALA A 11 -5.18 -7.94 31.91
CA ALA A 11 -4.61 -8.23 30.58
C ALA A 11 -5.48 -7.78 29.39
N GLY A 12 -4.87 -6.96 28.53
CA GLY A 12 -5.47 -6.51 27.29
C GLY A 12 -6.07 -7.67 26.50
N TRP A 13 -7.32 -7.52 26.10
CA TRP A 13 -8.10 -8.46 25.31
C TRP A 13 -7.34 -8.77 24.01
N ARG A 14 -6.79 -9.96 23.94
CA ARG A 14 -6.18 -10.49 22.71
C ARG A 14 -7.30 -10.92 21.78
N LEU A 15 -7.73 -10.03 20.90
CA LEU A 15 -8.63 -10.42 19.81
C LEU A 15 -7.85 -11.33 18.85
N THR A 16 -8.11 -12.62 18.91
CA THR A 16 -7.65 -13.59 17.90
C THR A 16 -8.69 -13.68 16.78
N MET A 17 -8.32 -14.22 15.62
CA MET A 17 -9.29 -14.47 14.54
C MET A 17 -10.44 -15.38 14.98
N LYS A 18 -10.26 -16.20 16.02
CA LYS A 18 -11.30 -17.08 16.59
C LYS A 18 -12.36 -16.33 17.40
N ASP A 19 -12.01 -15.13 17.92
CA ASP A 19 -12.93 -14.29 18.66
C ASP A 19 -13.86 -13.47 17.76
N ILE A 20 -13.54 -13.42 16.45
CA ILE A 20 -14.41 -12.83 15.44
C ILE A 20 -15.44 -13.89 15.04
N PRO A 21 -16.75 -13.57 15.04
CA PRO A 21 -17.78 -14.45 14.53
C PRO A 21 -17.38 -14.99 13.16
N GLU A 22 -17.60 -16.27 12.91
CA GLU A 22 -17.15 -16.94 11.68
C GLU A 22 -17.58 -16.17 10.44
N LYS A 23 -18.82 -15.72 10.38
CA LYS A 23 -19.38 -14.93 9.28
C LYS A 23 -18.66 -13.60 9.00
N ASP A 24 -17.96 -13.05 9.99
CA ASP A 24 -17.29 -11.74 9.91
C ASP A 24 -15.77 -11.88 9.75
N ARG A 25 -15.26 -13.11 9.63
CA ARG A 25 -13.85 -13.34 9.31
C ARG A 25 -13.58 -12.96 7.86
N PRO A 26 -12.44 -12.34 7.54
CA PRO A 26 -12.15 -11.82 6.20
C PRO A 26 -12.31 -12.84 5.06
N TYR A 27 -11.91 -14.10 5.26
CA TYR A 27 -12.06 -15.15 4.24
C TYR A 27 -13.52 -15.49 3.99
N GLU A 28 -14.28 -15.77 5.04
CA GLU A 28 -15.69 -16.14 4.99
C GLU A 28 -16.56 -14.99 4.48
N LYS A 29 -16.22 -13.75 4.87
CA LYS A 29 -16.85 -12.56 4.34
C LYS A 29 -16.56 -12.38 2.86
N CYS A 30 -15.31 -12.60 2.43
CA CYS A 30 -14.93 -12.56 1.02
C CYS A 30 -15.68 -13.57 0.16
N GLU A 31 -15.81 -14.82 0.64
CA GLU A 31 -16.55 -15.88 -0.06
C GLU A 31 -18.03 -15.56 -0.19
N ARG A 32 -18.63 -14.98 0.82
CA ARG A 32 -20.07 -14.67 0.85
C ARG A 32 -20.42 -13.41 0.07
N GLU A 33 -19.65 -12.34 0.22
CA GLU A 33 -19.99 -10.99 -0.24
C GLU A 33 -19.07 -10.48 -1.37
N GLY A 34 -18.02 -11.23 -1.67
CA GLY A 34 -17.02 -10.84 -2.65
C GLY A 34 -15.91 -9.94 -2.08
N VAL A 35 -14.81 -9.87 -2.81
CA VAL A 35 -13.61 -9.12 -2.40
C VAL A 35 -13.86 -7.62 -2.23
N GLY A 36 -14.80 -7.06 -2.99
CA GLY A 36 -15.15 -5.63 -2.93
C GLY A 36 -15.84 -5.21 -1.63
N ALA A 37 -16.36 -6.14 -0.83
CA ALA A 37 -16.97 -5.87 0.47
C ALA A 37 -15.94 -5.77 1.62
N LEU A 38 -14.69 -6.14 1.36
CA LEU A 38 -13.64 -6.11 2.37
C LEU A 38 -13.07 -4.70 2.54
N THR A 39 -12.80 -4.34 3.79
CA THR A 39 -12.02 -3.15 4.13
C THR A 39 -10.55 -3.33 3.76
N ASP A 40 -9.79 -2.23 3.64
CA ASP A 40 -8.34 -2.28 3.40
C ASP A 40 -7.60 -3.16 4.42
N ALA A 41 -7.99 -3.10 5.68
CA ALA A 41 -7.41 -3.91 6.74
C ALA A 41 -7.73 -5.40 6.57
N GLU A 42 -8.93 -5.75 6.14
CA GLU A 42 -9.35 -7.13 5.87
C GLU A 42 -8.62 -7.69 4.63
N LEU A 43 -8.49 -6.89 3.56
CA LEU A 43 -7.71 -7.26 2.38
C LEU A 43 -6.25 -7.54 2.75
N LEU A 44 -5.63 -6.62 3.50
CA LEU A 44 -4.26 -6.78 3.94
C LEU A 44 -4.10 -7.98 4.89
N ALA A 45 -5.08 -8.23 5.78
CA ALA A 45 -5.07 -9.37 6.68
C ALA A 45 -5.10 -10.72 5.94
N ILE A 46 -5.86 -10.81 4.84
CA ILE A 46 -5.87 -12.00 3.96
C ILE A 46 -4.48 -12.23 3.34
N LEU A 47 -3.82 -11.18 2.86
CA LEU A 47 -2.48 -11.28 2.28
C LEU A 47 -1.43 -11.68 3.33
N ILE A 48 -1.50 -11.11 4.53
CA ILE A 48 -0.61 -11.44 5.64
C ILE A 48 -0.86 -12.87 6.16
N ARG A 49 -2.09 -13.39 6.05
CA ARG A 49 -2.57 -14.72 6.46
C ARG A 49 -2.54 -14.95 7.97
N THR A 50 -1.45 -14.67 8.63
CA THR A 50 -1.25 -14.94 10.06
C THR A 50 -0.68 -13.73 10.76
N GLY A 51 -1.20 -13.42 11.93
CA GLY A 51 -0.61 -12.43 12.83
C GLY A 51 0.67 -12.95 13.49
N ASN A 52 0.92 -12.48 14.69
CA ASN A 52 1.99 -12.95 15.55
C ASN A 52 1.43 -13.52 16.86
N ARG A 53 2.30 -13.84 17.84
CA ARG A 53 1.85 -14.37 19.14
C ARG A 53 1.01 -13.37 19.96
N GLN A 54 1.02 -12.11 19.63
CA GLN A 54 0.40 -11.03 20.41
C GLN A 54 -0.82 -10.42 19.74
N GLU A 55 -0.96 -10.55 18.42
CA GLU A 55 -2.03 -9.93 17.65
C GLU A 55 -2.49 -10.80 16.46
N SER A 56 -3.75 -10.64 16.05
CA SER A 56 -4.32 -11.29 14.88
C SER A 56 -3.77 -10.69 13.58
N ALA A 57 -3.99 -11.37 12.45
CA ALA A 57 -3.65 -10.81 11.13
C ALA A 57 -4.39 -9.49 10.87
N LEU A 58 -5.64 -9.36 11.32
CA LEU A 58 -6.45 -8.16 11.15
C LEU A 58 -5.90 -6.99 11.98
N SER A 59 -5.55 -7.23 13.25
CA SER A 59 -4.95 -6.21 14.12
C SER A 59 -3.59 -5.76 13.58
N LEU A 60 -2.78 -6.71 13.09
CA LEU A 60 -1.50 -6.42 12.44
C LEU A 60 -1.68 -5.55 11.19
N ALA A 61 -2.63 -5.91 10.32
CA ALA A 61 -2.98 -5.15 9.12
C ALA A 61 -3.42 -3.72 9.46
N THR A 62 -4.34 -3.56 10.42
CA THR A 62 -4.81 -2.26 10.88
C THR A 62 -3.65 -1.39 11.39
N ARG A 63 -2.72 -1.97 12.15
CA ARG A 63 -1.55 -1.26 12.66
C ARG A 63 -0.61 -0.82 11.55
N ILE A 64 -0.32 -1.68 10.58
CA ILE A 64 0.53 -1.34 9.43
C ILE A 64 -0.07 -0.18 8.64
N LEU A 65 -1.38 -0.23 8.33
CA LEU A 65 -2.06 0.85 7.61
C LEU A 65 -2.06 2.17 8.38
N ALA A 66 -2.22 2.13 9.71
CA ALA A 66 -2.21 3.33 10.53
C ALA A 66 -0.82 3.98 10.63
N GLN A 67 0.25 3.19 10.55
CA GLN A 67 1.65 3.66 10.65
C GLN A 67 2.27 4.01 9.30
N ALA A 68 1.67 3.60 8.18
CA ALA A 68 2.13 3.95 6.85
C ALA A 68 2.05 5.46 6.60
N GLN A 69 2.88 5.98 5.73
CA GLN A 69 2.91 7.40 5.36
C GLN A 69 2.68 7.56 3.85
N PRO A 70 1.57 8.18 3.42
CA PRO A 70 0.42 8.63 4.22
C PRO A 70 -0.33 7.45 4.86
N PRO A 71 -1.10 7.66 5.95
CA PRO A 71 -1.89 6.58 6.56
C PRO A 71 -2.88 5.97 5.55
N GLY A 72 -3.06 4.65 5.64
CA GLY A 72 -3.95 3.90 4.77
C GLY A 72 -3.23 3.14 3.66
N ILE A 73 -4.01 2.65 2.69
CA ILE A 73 -3.51 1.72 1.66
C ILE A 73 -2.45 2.35 0.73
N LEU A 74 -2.54 3.64 0.46
CA LEU A 74 -1.56 4.34 -0.37
C LEU A 74 -0.16 4.34 0.27
N GLY A 75 -0.09 4.45 1.59
CA GLY A 75 1.18 4.41 2.30
C GLY A 75 1.94 3.09 2.17
N LEU A 76 1.24 1.99 1.88
CA LEU A 76 1.90 0.71 1.62
C LEU A 76 2.83 0.75 0.41
N LEU A 77 2.53 1.59 -0.59
CA LEU A 77 3.34 1.74 -1.80
C LEU A 77 4.69 2.43 -1.53
N HIS A 78 4.81 3.11 -0.41
CA HIS A 78 6.02 3.84 -0.01
C HIS A 78 6.88 3.07 0.99
N LEU A 79 6.36 1.97 1.57
CA LEU A 79 7.13 1.17 2.53
C LEU A 79 8.22 0.37 1.83
N THR A 80 9.39 0.38 2.44
CA THR A 80 10.54 -0.45 2.03
C THR A 80 10.53 -1.79 2.75
N LEU A 81 11.30 -2.77 2.26
CA LEU A 81 11.42 -4.06 2.92
C LEU A 81 11.94 -3.95 4.37
N PRO A 82 12.97 -3.13 4.68
CA PRO A 82 13.39 -2.93 6.07
C PRO A 82 12.27 -2.41 6.97
N GLU A 83 11.53 -1.37 6.56
CA GLU A 83 10.42 -0.78 7.34
C GLU A 83 9.29 -1.79 7.58
N LEU A 84 8.96 -2.60 6.56
CA LEU A 84 8.01 -3.70 6.73
C LEU A 84 8.52 -4.73 7.73
N MET A 85 9.80 -5.09 7.71
CA MET A 85 10.40 -6.07 8.63
C MET A 85 10.54 -5.56 10.06
N GLU A 86 10.55 -4.26 10.30
CA GLU A 86 10.47 -3.67 11.64
C GLU A 86 9.11 -3.92 12.32
N GLN A 87 8.08 -4.20 11.51
CA GLN A 87 6.76 -4.52 12.01
C GLN A 87 6.73 -5.92 12.62
N LYS A 88 6.49 -6.02 13.95
CA LYS A 88 6.35 -7.32 14.63
C LYS A 88 5.29 -8.17 13.93
N GLY A 89 5.67 -9.34 13.44
CA GLY A 89 4.80 -10.25 12.70
C GLY A 89 4.96 -10.21 11.19
N ILE A 90 5.76 -9.28 10.66
CA ILE A 90 6.18 -9.25 9.26
C ILE A 90 7.63 -9.71 9.18
N GLY A 91 7.83 -10.90 8.65
CA GLY A 91 9.16 -11.39 8.27
C GLY A 91 9.46 -11.07 6.81
N ARG A 92 10.68 -11.44 6.38
CA ARG A 92 11.15 -11.20 5.01
C ARG A 92 10.17 -11.67 3.93
N VAL A 93 9.59 -12.86 4.09
CA VAL A 93 8.66 -13.43 3.08
C VAL A 93 7.42 -12.57 2.93
N LYS A 94 6.73 -12.28 4.04
CA LYS A 94 5.54 -11.42 4.03
C LYS A 94 5.84 -10.01 3.52
N GLY A 95 6.99 -9.44 3.91
CA GLY A 95 7.42 -8.14 3.41
C GLY A 95 7.57 -8.13 1.90
N ILE A 96 8.22 -9.14 1.32
CA ILE A 96 8.37 -9.28 -0.14
C ILE A 96 7.01 -9.48 -0.80
N GLU A 97 6.13 -10.33 -0.26
CA GLU A 97 4.77 -10.54 -0.79
C GLU A 97 3.99 -9.22 -0.87
N LEU A 98 4.05 -8.39 0.17
CA LEU A 98 3.39 -7.08 0.19
C LEU A 98 3.97 -6.11 -0.84
N LEU A 99 5.30 -6.06 -0.98
CA LEU A 99 5.95 -5.24 -2.02
C LEU A 99 5.57 -5.70 -3.43
N CYS A 100 5.48 -7.02 -3.66
CA CYS A 100 5.04 -7.55 -4.95
C CYS A 100 3.60 -7.14 -5.28
N VAL A 101 2.69 -7.16 -4.30
CA VAL A 101 1.30 -6.71 -4.49
C VAL A 101 1.27 -5.22 -4.84
N GLY A 102 2.06 -4.40 -4.15
CA GLY A 102 2.19 -2.97 -4.46
C GLY A 102 2.68 -2.73 -5.89
N GLU A 103 3.74 -3.41 -6.30
CA GLU A 103 4.29 -3.30 -7.66
C GLU A 103 3.30 -3.79 -8.72
N LEU A 104 2.59 -4.90 -8.48
CA LEU A 104 1.55 -5.37 -9.40
C LEU A 104 0.44 -4.34 -9.57
N SER A 105 -0.03 -3.73 -8.49
CA SER A 105 -1.04 -2.68 -8.52
C SER A 105 -0.58 -1.48 -9.36
N GLN A 106 0.67 -1.03 -9.18
CA GLN A 106 1.25 0.04 -9.98
C GLN A 106 1.35 -0.32 -11.46
N ARG A 107 1.77 -1.55 -11.79
CA ARG A 107 1.84 -2.00 -13.19
C ARG A 107 0.46 -2.06 -13.85
N ILE A 108 -0.54 -2.57 -13.14
CA ILE A 108 -1.92 -2.61 -13.62
C ILE A 108 -2.40 -1.19 -13.89
N TRP A 109 -2.22 -0.28 -12.93
CA TRP A 109 -2.64 1.11 -13.07
C TRP A 109 -1.94 1.80 -14.27
N ARG A 110 -0.61 1.65 -14.41
CA ARG A 110 0.12 2.17 -15.57
C ARG A 110 -0.43 1.63 -16.87
N THR A 111 -0.70 0.33 -16.95
CA THR A 111 -1.22 -0.29 -18.17
C THR A 111 -2.59 0.28 -18.53
N LEU A 112 -3.50 0.44 -17.56
CA LEU A 112 -4.81 1.04 -17.77
C LEU A 112 -4.69 2.50 -18.20
N THR A 113 -3.89 3.29 -17.49
CA THR A 113 -3.67 4.71 -17.82
C THR A 113 -3.09 4.88 -19.22
N LEU A 114 -2.12 4.04 -19.62
CA LEU A 114 -1.54 4.08 -20.96
C LEU A 114 -2.54 3.67 -22.06
N SER A 115 -3.45 2.73 -21.76
CA SER A 115 -4.47 2.30 -22.73
C SER A 115 -5.56 3.34 -22.93
N GLU A 116 -5.89 4.10 -21.89
CA GLU A 116 -6.92 5.14 -21.89
C GLU A 116 -6.35 6.56 -22.08
N ALA A 117 -5.01 6.69 -22.11
CA ALA A 117 -4.35 7.98 -22.24
C ALA A 117 -4.87 8.75 -23.46
N PRO A 118 -5.31 9.99 -23.29
CA PRO A 118 -5.64 10.86 -24.41
C PRO A 118 -4.40 11.03 -25.31
N ALA A 119 -4.62 11.38 -26.57
CA ALA A 119 -3.52 11.76 -27.43
C ALA A 119 -2.84 13.01 -26.84
N PHE A 120 -1.52 12.99 -26.67
CA PHE A 120 -0.73 14.10 -26.14
C PHE A 120 -0.49 15.15 -27.22
N THR A 121 -1.55 15.82 -27.62
CA THR A 121 -1.55 16.81 -28.72
C THR A 121 -1.11 18.20 -28.26
N ALA A 122 -1.05 18.43 -26.94
CA ALA A 122 -0.71 19.72 -26.34
C ALA A 122 0.11 19.52 -25.05
N PRO A 123 0.99 20.49 -24.72
CA PRO A 123 1.80 20.44 -23.49
C PRO A 123 0.98 20.28 -22.22
N GLU A 124 -0.23 20.84 -22.18
CA GLU A 124 -1.14 20.78 -21.05
C GLU A 124 -1.60 19.33 -20.74
N ALA A 125 -1.80 18.52 -21.79
CA ALA A 125 -2.14 17.11 -21.64
C ALA A 125 -0.97 16.32 -21.05
N ILE A 126 0.28 16.65 -21.42
CA ILE A 126 1.48 16.06 -20.83
C ILE A 126 1.62 16.46 -19.36
N ALA A 127 1.43 17.75 -19.07
CA ALA A 127 1.48 18.27 -17.71
C ALA A 127 0.43 17.61 -16.81
N ALA A 128 -0.81 17.47 -17.28
CA ALA A 128 -1.87 16.79 -16.53
C ALA A 128 -1.56 15.32 -16.27
N PHE A 129 -0.94 14.62 -17.23
CA PHE A 129 -0.55 13.21 -17.09
C PHE A 129 0.48 13.02 -15.96
N TYR A 130 1.48 13.90 -15.88
CA TYR A 130 2.53 13.79 -14.86
C TYR A 130 2.20 14.48 -13.54
N MET A 131 1.20 15.37 -13.50
CA MET A 131 0.94 16.20 -12.33
C MET A 131 0.72 15.39 -11.06
N GLU A 132 -0.06 14.32 -11.12
CA GLU A 132 -0.33 13.49 -9.94
C GLU A 132 0.89 12.63 -9.57
N GLU A 133 1.62 12.11 -10.54
CA GLU A 133 2.80 11.29 -10.29
C GLU A 133 3.96 12.11 -9.71
N MET A 134 4.14 13.34 -10.18
CA MET A 134 5.26 14.20 -9.78
C MET A 134 4.98 15.04 -8.54
N ARG A 135 3.71 15.27 -8.18
CA ARG A 135 3.31 16.16 -7.07
C ARG A 135 3.93 15.81 -5.72
N HIS A 136 4.19 14.53 -5.47
CA HIS A 136 4.68 14.03 -4.19
C HIS A 136 6.15 13.56 -4.24
N LYS A 137 6.86 13.85 -5.34
CA LYS A 137 8.27 13.47 -5.46
C LYS A 137 9.16 14.53 -4.84
N GLU A 138 10.09 14.07 -4.01
CA GLU A 138 11.08 14.94 -3.35
C GLU A 138 12.29 15.27 -4.24
N GLN A 139 12.39 14.62 -5.40
CA GLN A 139 13.50 14.76 -6.34
C GLN A 139 12.99 15.12 -7.72
N GLU A 140 13.77 15.96 -8.43
CA GLU A 140 13.50 16.26 -9.84
C GLU A 140 13.72 15.02 -10.70
N GLU A 141 12.80 14.73 -11.61
CA GLU A 141 12.90 13.63 -12.56
C GLU A 141 12.77 14.16 -13.99
N MET A 142 13.60 13.60 -14.88
CA MET A 142 13.50 13.82 -16.32
C MET A 142 12.96 12.56 -16.97
N HIS A 143 11.83 12.67 -17.63
CA HIS A 143 11.17 11.58 -18.35
C HIS A 143 11.24 11.79 -19.86
N LEU A 144 11.47 10.71 -20.59
CA LEU A 144 11.36 10.69 -22.04
C LEU A 144 10.07 9.96 -22.43
N MET A 145 9.12 10.71 -23.00
CA MET A 145 7.91 10.11 -23.58
C MET A 145 8.14 9.73 -25.04
N ILE A 146 7.95 8.49 -25.37
CA ILE A 146 7.92 8.00 -26.76
C ILE A 146 6.47 7.90 -27.17
N LEU A 147 6.07 8.67 -28.19
CA LEU A 147 4.71 8.71 -28.71
C LEU A 147 4.64 8.05 -30.10
N ASN A 148 3.48 7.46 -30.43
CA ASN A 148 3.21 6.99 -31.77
C ASN A 148 2.76 8.15 -32.69
N THR A 149 2.51 7.86 -33.97
CA THR A 149 2.04 8.83 -34.98
C THR A 149 0.66 9.44 -34.63
N LYS A 150 -0.11 8.78 -33.76
CA LYS A 150 -1.39 9.30 -33.23
C LYS A 150 -1.20 10.03 -31.90
N GLN A 151 0.05 10.36 -31.52
CA GLN A 151 0.43 11.05 -30.29
C GLN A 151 0.01 10.30 -28.99
N LYS A 152 -0.19 8.99 -29.07
CA LYS A 152 -0.41 8.15 -27.90
C LYS A 152 0.90 7.61 -27.35
N LEU A 153 1.00 7.55 -26.03
CA LEU A 153 2.19 7.08 -25.33
C LEU A 153 2.48 5.61 -25.65
N ILE A 154 3.69 5.34 -26.16
CA ILE A 154 4.24 3.99 -26.36
C ILE A 154 5.05 3.58 -25.14
N ARG A 155 5.88 4.49 -24.64
CA ARG A 155 6.78 4.25 -23.50
C ARG A 155 7.12 5.54 -22.79
N ASP A 156 7.20 5.45 -21.48
CA ASP A 156 7.79 6.46 -20.60
C ASP A 156 9.10 5.89 -20.04
N ILE A 157 10.18 6.67 -20.13
CA ILE A 157 11.52 6.28 -19.68
C ILE A 157 12.04 7.35 -18.73
N LEU A 158 12.28 6.96 -17.48
CA LEU A 158 13.01 7.82 -16.56
C LEU A 158 14.47 7.90 -16.98
N LEU A 159 14.91 9.08 -17.43
CA LEU A 159 16.28 9.32 -17.88
C LEU A 159 17.19 9.76 -16.74
N PHE A 160 16.66 10.57 -15.82
CA PHE A 160 17.46 11.17 -14.76
C PHE A 160 16.59 11.39 -13.52
N ARG A 161 17.20 11.19 -12.36
CA ARG A 161 16.66 11.57 -11.05
C ARG A 161 17.72 12.39 -10.33
N GLY A 162 17.43 13.66 -10.05
CA GLY A 162 18.34 14.62 -9.43
C GLY A 162 18.06 14.86 -7.97
N THR A 163 19.01 15.54 -7.32
CA THR A 163 18.82 16.16 -6.00
C THR A 163 18.62 17.67 -6.17
N PHE A 164 17.83 18.28 -5.32
CA PHE A 164 17.43 19.70 -5.33
C PHE A 164 18.58 20.73 -5.45
N ASN A 165 19.85 20.32 -5.33
CA ASN A 165 21.00 21.22 -5.22
C ASN A 165 22.04 21.11 -6.34
N HIS A 166 21.83 20.31 -7.39
CA HIS A 166 22.78 20.23 -8.50
C HIS A 166 22.01 20.09 -9.81
N SER A 167 21.80 21.23 -10.48
CA SER A 167 21.51 21.25 -11.92
C SER A 167 22.82 20.93 -12.63
N PRO A 168 22.98 19.86 -13.39
CA PRO A 168 24.11 19.74 -14.29
C PRO A 168 23.99 20.84 -15.33
N ALA A 169 25.06 21.65 -15.46
CA ALA A 169 25.20 22.66 -16.51
C ALA A 169 25.35 22.04 -17.89
#